data_e95fc3e7cae98635e1149a106b3c2c8c
#
_entry.id   e95fc3e7cae98635e1149a106b3c2c8c
#
_cell.length_a   1.000
_cell.length_b   1.000
_cell.length_c   1.000
_cell.angle_alpha   90.00
_cell.angle_beta   90.00
_cell.angle_gamma   90.00
#
_symmetry.space_group_name_H-M   'P 1'
#
loop_
_entity.id
_entity.type
_entity.pdbx_description
1 polymer ?
#
loop_
_entity_poly.entity_id
_entity_poly.type
_entity_poly.pdbx_seq_one_letter_code
_entity_poly.pdbx_strand_id
1 'polypeptide(L)'
;MNAPKAKKIDQLLEIHNDKRNDPYFWMNERENPEVIQYLEDENAYTNFVMKETEDFQNDLYEEMKARYKKDDESLPYFFNGYWYIVRYEAGKEYPIFARKFQALENEEEILLFVFFFL
;
A
#
# COMPACT_ATOMS: atom_id res chain seq x y z
N MET A 1 17.46 -20.01 13.27
CA MET A 1 16.52 -19.34 14.18
C MET A 1 15.26 -20.18 14.26
N ASN A 2 14.62 -20.32 15.43
CA ASN A 2 13.36 -21.06 15.55
C ASN A 2 12.18 -20.07 15.35
N ALA A 3 11.08 -20.58 14.79
CA ALA A 3 9.84 -19.80 14.66
C ALA A 3 9.33 -19.39 16.06
N PRO A 4 8.93 -18.13 16.26
CA PRO A 4 8.31 -17.68 17.50
C PRO A 4 7.03 -18.45 17.79
N LYS A 5 6.63 -18.45 19.06
CA LYS A 5 5.37 -19.09 19.48
C LYS A 5 4.64 -18.14 20.42
N ALA A 6 3.46 -17.73 19.99
CA ALA A 6 2.57 -16.96 20.86
C ALA A 6 2.19 -17.77 22.09
N LYS A 7 2.26 -17.13 23.27
CA LYS A 7 1.77 -17.74 24.51
C LYS A 7 0.25 -17.87 24.47
N LYS A 8 -0.25 -18.89 25.14
CA LYS A 8 -1.69 -19.09 25.29
C LYS A 8 -2.13 -18.64 26.68
N ILE A 9 -3.08 -17.70 26.70
CA ILE A 9 -3.72 -17.20 27.92
C ILE A 9 -5.21 -17.35 27.72
N ASP A 10 -5.80 -18.34 28.42
CA ASP A 10 -7.21 -18.62 28.25
C ASP A 10 -8.09 -17.43 28.64
N GLN A 11 -8.90 -16.99 27.69
CA GLN A 11 -9.90 -15.92 27.88
C GLN A 11 -11.26 -16.42 27.43
N LEU A 12 -12.21 -16.53 28.38
CA LEU A 12 -13.58 -16.88 28.06
C LEU A 12 -14.32 -15.63 27.55
N LEU A 13 -14.80 -15.70 26.32
CA LEU A 13 -15.67 -14.71 25.70
C LEU A 13 -17.11 -15.24 25.73
N GLU A 14 -18.04 -14.41 26.19
CA GLU A 14 -19.46 -14.76 26.24
C GLU A 14 -20.28 -13.63 25.60
N ILE A 15 -21.06 -13.97 24.57
CA ILE A 15 -22.00 -13.06 23.92
C ILE A 15 -23.23 -13.84 23.43
N HIS A 16 -24.41 -13.30 23.64
CA HIS A 16 -25.66 -13.92 23.19
C HIS A 16 -25.84 -15.41 23.63
N ASN A 17 -25.42 -15.76 24.85
CA ASN A 17 -25.38 -17.13 25.41
C ASN A 17 -24.42 -18.09 24.67
N ASP A 18 -23.57 -17.59 23.76
CA ASP A 18 -22.48 -18.36 23.20
C ASP A 18 -21.20 -18.13 23.99
N LYS A 19 -20.47 -19.23 24.28
CA LYS A 19 -19.23 -19.21 25.06
C LYS A 19 -18.08 -19.74 24.22
N ARG A 20 -17.06 -18.91 24.04
CA ARG A 20 -15.88 -19.27 23.30
C ARG A 20 -14.62 -18.97 24.11
N ASN A 21 -13.71 -19.95 24.20
CA ASN A 21 -12.38 -19.71 24.73
C ASN A 21 -11.45 -19.22 23.62
N ASP A 22 -10.84 -18.05 23.79
CA ASP A 22 -9.84 -17.50 22.89
C ASP A 22 -8.50 -17.36 23.61
N PRO A 23 -7.56 -18.30 23.41
CA PRO A 23 -6.26 -18.25 24.08
C PRO A 23 -5.33 -17.15 23.57
N TYR A 24 -5.70 -16.45 22.53
CA TYR A 24 -4.91 -15.37 21.92
C TYR A 24 -5.56 -14.00 22.04
N PHE A 25 -6.64 -13.87 22.81
CA PHE A 25 -7.36 -12.60 22.99
C PHE A 25 -6.45 -11.46 23.50
N TRP A 26 -5.44 -11.79 24.30
CA TRP A 26 -4.44 -10.83 24.79
C TRP A 26 -3.71 -10.06 23.68
N MET A 27 -3.63 -10.62 22.45
CA MET A 27 -3.01 -9.96 21.30
C MET A 27 -3.79 -8.73 20.80
N ASN A 28 -5.03 -8.50 21.28
CA ASN A 28 -5.79 -7.27 21.02
C ASN A 28 -5.25 -6.05 21.78
N GLU A 29 -4.41 -6.25 22.79
CA GLU A 29 -3.81 -5.20 23.59
C GLU A 29 -2.64 -4.54 22.87
N ARG A 30 -2.93 -3.57 21.99
CA ARG A 30 -1.95 -2.97 21.06
C ARG A 30 -0.72 -2.36 21.73
N GLU A 31 -0.89 -1.80 22.95
CA GLU A 31 0.18 -1.15 23.72
C GLU A 31 0.90 -2.12 24.66
N ASN A 32 0.52 -3.40 24.69
CA ASN A 32 1.15 -4.38 25.55
C ASN A 32 2.55 -4.73 25.01
N PRO A 33 3.62 -4.53 25.82
CA PRO A 33 4.99 -4.81 25.38
C PRO A 33 5.21 -6.25 24.92
N GLU A 34 4.49 -7.22 25.48
CA GLU A 34 4.60 -8.62 25.09
C GLU A 34 4.00 -8.89 23.69
N VAL A 35 2.95 -8.14 23.30
CA VAL A 35 2.39 -8.19 21.94
C VAL A 35 3.40 -7.60 20.96
N ILE A 36 3.95 -6.44 21.28
CA ILE A 36 4.96 -5.78 20.45
C ILE A 36 6.17 -6.68 20.27
N GLN A 37 6.69 -7.25 21.35
CA GLN A 37 7.85 -8.15 21.29
C GLN A 37 7.58 -9.39 20.43
N TYR A 38 6.39 -9.99 20.56
CA TYR A 38 6.02 -11.13 19.73
C TYR A 38 6.01 -10.78 18.24
N LEU A 39 5.47 -9.61 17.87
CA LEU A 39 5.45 -9.14 16.47
C LEU A 39 6.86 -8.83 15.94
N GLU A 40 7.73 -8.27 16.78
CA GLU A 40 9.14 -8.03 16.43
C GLU A 40 9.91 -9.35 16.21
N ASP A 41 9.65 -10.35 17.05
CA ASP A 41 10.25 -11.69 16.91
C ASP A 41 9.79 -12.39 15.62
N GLU A 42 8.50 -12.26 15.24
CA GLU A 42 7.96 -12.77 13.96
C GLU A 42 8.61 -12.09 12.76
N ASN A 43 8.78 -10.75 12.82
CA ASN A 43 9.48 -10.00 11.79
C ASN A 43 10.95 -10.43 11.66
N ALA A 44 11.64 -10.60 12.80
CA ALA A 44 13.03 -11.05 12.82
C ALA A 44 13.17 -12.47 12.24
N TYR A 45 12.23 -13.35 12.55
CA TYR A 45 12.20 -14.71 11.99
C TYR A 45 11.94 -14.68 10.48
N THR A 46 10.98 -13.87 10.03
CA THR A 46 10.67 -13.69 8.60
C THR A 46 11.89 -13.19 7.84
N ASN A 47 12.55 -12.14 8.34
CA ASN A 47 13.78 -11.62 7.73
C ASN A 47 14.88 -12.65 7.66
N PHE A 48 15.03 -13.48 8.70
CA PHE A 48 16.02 -14.55 8.72
C PHE A 48 15.73 -15.63 7.66
N VAL A 49 14.47 -16.07 7.56
CA VAL A 49 14.07 -17.12 6.60
C VAL A 49 14.13 -16.61 5.17
N MET A 50 13.72 -15.36 4.95
CA MET A 50 13.63 -14.76 3.61
C MET A 50 14.97 -14.21 3.09
N LYS A 51 16.00 -14.16 3.94
CA LYS A 51 17.29 -13.55 3.59
C LYS A 51 17.90 -14.08 2.30
N GLU A 52 17.80 -15.38 2.05
CA GLU A 52 18.35 -15.99 0.84
C GLU A 52 17.63 -15.61 -0.44
N THR A 53 16.47 -14.98 -0.33
CA THR A 53 15.63 -14.56 -1.47
C THR A 53 15.73 -13.07 -1.78
N GLU A 54 16.53 -12.28 -1.04
CA GLU A 54 16.59 -10.82 -1.19
C GLU A 54 16.96 -10.38 -2.62
N ASP A 55 17.98 -10.99 -3.21
CA ASP A 55 18.41 -10.67 -4.58
C ASP A 55 17.27 -10.99 -5.58
N PHE A 56 16.65 -12.14 -5.45
CA PHE A 56 15.51 -12.52 -6.28
C PHE A 56 14.30 -11.57 -6.12
N GLN A 57 14.01 -11.13 -4.88
CA GLN A 57 12.94 -10.16 -4.63
C GLN A 57 13.23 -8.83 -5.32
N ASN A 58 14.47 -8.35 -5.24
CA ASN A 58 14.89 -7.11 -5.90
C ASN A 58 14.79 -7.22 -7.42
N ASP A 59 15.27 -8.30 -8.01
CA ASP A 59 15.20 -8.55 -9.45
C ASP A 59 13.73 -8.60 -9.92
N LEU A 60 12.88 -9.32 -9.19
CA LEU A 60 11.46 -9.42 -9.48
C LEU A 60 10.75 -8.06 -9.36
N TYR A 61 11.08 -7.29 -8.32
CA TYR A 61 10.54 -5.94 -8.13
C TYR A 61 10.90 -5.02 -9.29
N GLU A 62 12.17 -4.98 -9.72
CA GLU A 62 12.59 -4.15 -10.84
C GLU A 62 11.99 -4.62 -12.17
N GLU A 63 11.85 -5.92 -12.39
CA GLU A 63 11.15 -6.46 -13.56
C GLU A 63 9.68 -6.02 -13.59
N MET A 64 8.97 -6.16 -12.48
CA MET A 64 7.55 -5.75 -12.38
C MET A 64 7.39 -4.24 -12.59
N LYS A 65 8.25 -3.44 -11.97
CA LYS A 65 8.27 -1.98 -12.07
C LYS A 65 8.56 -1.50 -13.51
N ALA A 66 9.46 -2.20 -14.22
CA ALA A 66 9.78 -1.88 -15.61
C ALA A 66 8.60 -2.09 -16.58
N ARG A 67 7.59 -2.87 -16.20
CA ARG A 67 6.36 -3.09 -17.01
C ARG A 67 5.42 -1.90 -16.96
N TYR A 68 5.55 -1.01 -15.98
CA TYR A 68 4.74 0.20 -15.90
C TYR A 68 5.28 1.28 -16.82
N LYS A 69 4.40 1.83 -17.65
CA LYS A 69 4.72 3.01 -18.45
C LYS A 69 4.80 4.21 -17.52
N LYS A 70 5.96 4.88 -17.52
CA LYS A 70 6.24 6.00 -16.59
C LYS A 70 5.56 7.30 -17.00
N ASP A 71 5.46 7.52 -18.32
CA ASP A 71 4.78 8.66 -18.91
C ASP A 71 3.53 8.12 -19.62
N ASP A 72 2.40 8.21 -18.96
CA ASP A 72 1.13 7.70 -19.46
C ASP A 72 0.04 8.75 -19.36
N GLU A 73 -0.89 8.72 -20.31
CA GLU A 73 -2.03 9.62 -20.31
C GLU A 73 -3.31 8.89 -20.68
N SER A 74 -4.43 9.38 -20.14
CA SER A 74 -5.74 8.89 -20.50
C SER A 74 -6.12 9.31 -21.93
N LEU A 75 -7.05 8.57 -22.55
CA LEU A 75 -7.71 9.09 -23.74
C LEU A 75 -8.45 10.39 -23.35
N PRO A 76 -8.23 11.49 -24.12
CA PRO A 76 -8.95 12.74 -23.87
C PRO A 76 -10.45 12.54 -24.07
N TYR A 77 -11.27 13.12 -23.19
CA TYR A 77 -12.72 13.17 -23.39
C TYR A 77 -13.22 14.60 -23.44
N PHE A 78 -14.18 14.86 -24.34
CA PHE A 78 -14.75 16.18 -24.56
C PHE A 78 -16.00 16.40 -23.71
N PHE A 79 -16.02 17.49 -22.92
CA PHE A 79 -17.17 17.89 -22.13
C PHE A 79 -17.21 19.41 -21.94
N ASN A 80 -18.36 20.04 -22.12
CA ASN A 80 -18.60 21.48 -21.91
C ASN A 80 -17.56 22.41 -22.59
N GLY A 81 -17.15 22.08 -23.82
CA GLY A 81 -16.20 22.90 -24.57
C GLY A 81 -14.73 22.66 -24.23
N TYR A 82 -14.43 21.67 -23.39
CA TYR A 82 -13.07 21.31 -22.99
C TYR A 82 -12.77 19.84 -23.23
N TRP A 83 -11.52 19.56 -23.55
CA TRP A 83 -10.91 18.23 -23.55
C TRP A 83 -10.24 18.00 -22.20
N TYR A 84 -10.66 16.99 -21.48
CA TYR A 84 -10.10 16.60 -20.20
C TYR A 84 -9.10 15.48 -20.37
N ILE A 85 -7.97 15.59 -19.69
CA ILE A 85 -6.83 14.66 -19.76
C ILE A 85 -6.33 14.38 -18.35
N VAL A 86 -6.01 13.13 -18.06
CA VAL A 86 -5.28 12.72 -16.86
C VAL A 86 -3.97 12.14 -17.33
N ARG A 87 -2.86 12.67 -16.86
CA ARG A 87 -1.53 12.21 -17.26
C ARG A 87 -0.60 12.00 -16.07
N TYR A 88 0.35 11.12 -16.24
CA TYR A 88 1.42 10.84 -15.29
C TYR A 88 2.74 11.33 -15.87
N GLU A 89 3.60 11.87 -15.02
CA GLU A 89 4.96 12.28 -15.39
C GLU A 89 5.98 11.43 -14.65
N ALA A 90 7.05 11.03 -15.32
CA ALA A 90 8.13 10.28 -14.72
C ALA A 90 8.69 10.99 -13.48
N GLY A 91 8.83 10.26 -12.39
CA GLY A 91 9.33 10.79 -11.12
C GLY A 91 8.29 11.52 -10.27
N LYS A 92 7.02 11.53 -10.69
CA LYS A 92 5.89 12.03 -9.89
C LYS A 92 4.99 10.87 -9.49
N GLU A 93 4.51 10.88 -8.25
CA GLU A 93 3.66 9.82 -7.69
C GLU A 93 2.18 10.01 -8.05
N TYR A 94 1.77 11.24 -8.32
CA TYR A 94 0.37 11.59 -8.50
C TYR A 94 0.07 12.04 -9.92
N PRO A 95 -1.14 11.74 -10.42
CA PRO A 95 -1.57 12.22 -11.73
C PRO A 95 -1.78 13.73 -11.74
N ILE A 96 -1.61 14.30 -12.93
CA ILE A 96 -1.97 15.69 -13.25
C ILE A 96 -3.31 15.66 -13.96
N PHE A 97 -4.27 16.39 -13.43
CA PHE A 97 -5.57 16.59 -14.04
C PHE A 97 -5.55 17.90 -14.81
N ALA A 98 -5.78 17.82 -16.10
CA ALA A 98 -5.68 18.95 -16.99
C ALA A 98 -6.86 19.01 -17.96
N ARG A 99 -7.04 20.17 -18.60
CA ARG A 99 -7.99 20.35 -19.69
C ARG A 99 -7.45 21.32 -20.74
N LYS A 100 -7.99 21.21 -21.96
CA LYS A 100 -7.68 22.10 -23.08
C LYS A 100 -8.99 22.63 -23.68
N PHE A 101 -9.06 23.93 -23.96
CA PHE A 101 -10.25 24.55 -24.48
C PHE A 101 -10.45 24.25 -25.98
N GLN A 102 -11.60 23.76 -26.36
CA GLN A 102 -12.07 23.48 -27.73
C GLN A 102 -11.25 22.51 -28.56
N ALA A 103 -9.91 22.61 -28.58
CA ALA A 103 -9.03 21.75 -29.38
C ALA A 103 -7.88 21.17 -28.57
N LEU A 104 -7.42 19.97 -28.95
CA LEU A 104 -6.32 19.27 -28.26
C LEU A 104 -4.96 19.94 -28.44
N GLU A 105 -4.83 20.78 -29.47
CA GLU A 105 -3.62 21.56 -29.78
C GLU A 105 -3.48 22.83 -28.94
N ASN A 106 -4.56 23.23 -28.26
CA ASN A 106 -4.57 24.43 -27.42
C ASN A 106 -3.79 24.24 -26.13
N GLU A 107 -3.45 25.35 -25.47
CA GLU A 107 -2.72 25.36 -24.21
C GLU A 107 -3.48 24.58 -23.13
N GLU A 108 -2.70 23.87 -22.33
CA GLU A 108 -3.20 23.05 -21.22
C GLU A 108 -3.43 23.90 -19.98
N GLU A 109 -4.64 23.80 -19.42
CA GLU A 109 -4.97 24.31 -18.09
C GLU A 109 -4.87 23.20 -17.06
N ILE A 110 -4.00 23.31 -16.06
CA ILE A 110 -3.90 22.36 -14.97
C ILE A 110 -4.99 22.65 -13.95
N LEU A 111 -5.86 21.67 -13.71
CA LEU A 111 -6.97 21.78 -12.77
C LEU A 111 -6.57 21.37 -11.35
N LEU A 112 -5.76 20.32 -11.22
CA LEU A 112 -5.31 19.80 -9.94
C LEU A 112 -3.90 19.24 -10.07
N PHE A 113 -3.04 19.71 -9.18
CA PHE A 113 -1.70 19.20 -8.99
C PHE A 113 -1.56 18.86 -7.50
N VAL A 114 -1.44 17.57 -7.20
CA VAL A 114 -1.32 17.12 -5.80
C VAL A 114 0.16 17.19 -5.39
N PHE A 115 0.48 18.15 -4.52
CA PHE A 115 1.76 18.18 -3.82
C PHE A 115 1.53 17.70 -2.39
N PHE A 116 2.20 16.64 -1.99
CA PHE A 116 2.45 16.41 -0.57
C PHE A 116 3.83 17.00 -0.25
N PHE A 117 3.85 18.00 0.63
CA PHE A 117 5.08 18.36 1.31
C PHE A 117 5.30 17.29 2.39
N LEU A 118 6.33 16.48 2.23
CA LEU A 118 6.90 15.66 3.28
C LEU A 118 7.75 16.53 4.22
#